data_6b53c3b5fdc943f76093744af0366759
#
_entry.id   6b53c3b5fdc943f76093744af0366759
#
_cell.length_a   1.000
_cell.length_b   1.000
_cell.length_c   1.000
_cell.angle_alpha   90.00
_cell.angle_beta   90.00
_cell.angle_gamma   90.00
#
_symmetry.space_group_name_H-M   'P 1'
#
loop_
_entity.id
_entity.type
_entity.pdbx_description
1 polymer ?
#
loop_
_entity_poly.entity_id
_entity_poly.type
_entity_poly.pdbx_seq_one_letter_code
_entity_poly.pdbx_strand_id
1 'polypeptide(L)'
;AYVQLIDKAHAAGMTVYLATITPFKGNGWYTPFHEAARQEVNKWIRTSGKADVVIDFDRLVRDPANPDRLRPDYSDDWLHLNPTGYEAMGEYAASLLLNNL
;
A
#
# COMPACT_ATOMS: atom_id res chain seq x y z
N ALA A 1 9.01 -15.33 1.49
CA ALA A 1 9.69 -14.27 2.23
C ALA A 1 8.77 -13.55 3.20
N TYR A 2 7.65 -12.98 2.76
CA TYR A 2 6.71 -12.30 3.66
C TYR A 2 6.14 -13.23 4.73
N VAL A 3 5.76 -14.44 4.36
CA VAL A 3 5.19 -15.41 5.31
C VAL A 3 6.17 -15.70 6.45
N GLN A 4 7.43 -15.93 6.14
CA GLN A 4 8.45 -16.21 7.15
C GLN A 4 8.67 -15.01 8.09
N LEU A 5 8.70 -13.79 7.56
CA LEU A 5 8.81 -12.58 8.37
C LEU A 5 7.61 -12.41 9.29
N ILE A 6 6.42 -12.61 8.76
CA ILE A 6 5.18 -12.50 9.54
C ILE A 6 5.15 -13.55 10.65
N ASP A 7 5.51 -14.79 10.34
CA ASP A 7 5.52 -15.86 11.31
C ASP A 7 6.53 -15.59 12.43
N LYS A 8 7.71 -15.05 12.09
CA LYS A 8 8.71 -14.65 13.08
C LYS A 8 8.22 -13.51 13.98
N ALA A 9 7.56 -12.52 13.39
CA ALA A 9 6.99 -11.40 14.12
C ALA A 9 5.91 -11.88 15.10
N HIS A 10 5.00 -12.74 14.62
CA HIS A 10 3.95 -13.31 15.46
C HIS A 10 4.53 -14.16 16.60
N ALA A 11 5.56 -14.97 16.31
CA ALA A 11 6.24 -15.76 17.33
C ALA A 11 6.88 -14.89 18.41
N ALA A 12 7.28 -13.68 18.08
CA ALA A 12 7.81 -12.70 19.02
C ALA A 12 6.74 -11.86 19.71
N GLY A 13 5.45 -12.15 19.48
CA GLY A 13 4.33 -11.42 20.10
C GLY A 13 4.01 -10.09 19.44
N MET A 14 4.48 -9.86 18.21
CA MET A 14 4.26 -8.61 17.50
C MET A 14 2.96 -8.64 16.68
N THR A 15 2.32 -7.48 16.59
CA THR A 15 1.23 -7.23 15.64
C THR A 15 1.85 -6.83 14.31
N VAL A 16 1.36 -7.41 13.21
CA VAL A 16 1.89 -7.17 11.87
C VAL A 16 0.91 -6.36 11.04
N TYR A 17 1.37 -5.22 10.54
CA TYR A 17 0.67 -4.38 9.59
C TYR A 17 1.35 -4.52 8.23
N LEU A 18 0.57 -4.81 7.18
CA LEU A 18 1.07 -4.81 5.81
C LEU A 18 0.40 -3.70 5.01
N ALA A 19 1.20 -2.95 4.27
CA ALA A 19 0.70 -1.91 3.39
C ALA A 19 0.72 -2.38 1.94
N THR A 20 -0.29 -1.99 1.16
CA THR A 20 -0.31 -2.26 -0.28
C THR A 20 0.64 -1.32 -1.01
N ILE A 21 1.09 -1.77 -2.19
CA ILE A 21 1.98 -1.01 -3.05
C ILE A 21 1.17 0.00 -3.85
N THR A 22 1.56 1.27 -3.79
CA THR A 22 0.89 2.36 -4.51
C THR A 22 1.17 2.31 -6.01
N PRO A 23 0.26 2.82 -6.86
CA PRO A 23 0.41 2.76 -8.31
C PRO A 23 1.43 3.79 -8.81
N PHE A 24 2.02 3.54 -9.99
CA PHE A 24 3.06 4.41 -10.53
C PHE A 24 3.03 4.55 -12.06
N LYS A 25 1.89 4.34 -12.71
CA LYS A 25 1.77 4.58 -14.16
C LYS A 25 2.00 6.05 -14.47
N GLY A 26 2.77 6.30 -15.51
CA GLY A 26 3.23 7.66 -15.87
C GLY A 26 4.66 7.93 -15.45
N ASN A 27 5.20 7.14 -14.52
CA ASN A 27 6.62 7.19 -14.14
C ASN A 27 7.44 6.24 -15.01
N GLY A 28 8.71 6.54 -15.22
CA GLY A 28 9.61 5.74 -16.06
C GLY A 28 9.84 4.31 -15.57
N TRP A 29 9.56 4.01 -14.33
CA TRP A 29 9.66 2.66 -13.77
C TRP A 29 8.45 1.78 -14.10
N TYR A 30 7.37 2.37 -14.62
CA TYR A 30 6.16 1.62 -14.95
C TYR A 30 6.38 0.73 -16.17
N THR A 31 5.95 -0.51 -16.06
CA THR A 31 5.76 -1.43 -17.17
C THR A 31 4.49 -2.24 -16.92
N PRO A 32 3.87 -2.86 -17.96
CA PRO A 32 2.74 -3.76 -17.73
C PRO A 32 3.09 -4.94 -16.81
N PHE A 33 4.34 -5.42 -16.85
CA PHE A 33 4.81 -6.47 -15.95
C PHE A 33 4.89 -5.99 -14.51
N HIS A 34 5.39 -4.78 -14.26
CA HIS A 34 5.45 -4.20 -12.92
C HIS A 34 4.05 -3.98 -12.36
N GLU A 35 3.12 -3.53 -13.20
CA GLU A 35 1.73 -3.35 -12.77
C GLU A 35 1.07 -4.69 -12.42
N ALA A 36 1.28 -5.72 -13.23
CA ALA A 36 0.77 -7.06 -12.94
C ALA A 36 1.34 -7.61 -11.62
N ALA A 37 2.64 -7.42 -11.38
CA ALA A 37 3.28 -7.82 -10.13
C ALA A 37 2.69 -7.05 -8.94
N ARG A 38 2.50 -5.75 -9.07
CA ARG A 38 1.88 -4.91 -8.03
C ARG A 38 0.49 -5.43 -7.69
N GLN A 39 -0.34 -5.71 -8.70
CA GLN A 39 -1.70 -6.22 -8.50
C GLN A 39 -1.69 -7.58 -7.78
N GLU A 40 -0.79 -8.49 -8.16
CA GLU A 40 -0.69 -9.81 -7.52
C GLU A 40 -0.25 -9.70 -6.06
N VAL A 41 0.76 -8.87 -5.76
CA VAL A 41 1.22 -8.65 -4.40
C VAL A 41 0.11 -8.02 -3.55
N ASN A 42 -0.57 -7.01 -4.07
CA ASN A 42 -1.65 -6.34 -3.34
C ASN A 42 -2.82 -7.28 -3.10
N LYS A 43 -3.16 -8.11 -4.07
CA LYS A 43 -4.20 -9.13 -3.90
C LYS A 43 -3.85 -10.09 -2.76
N TRP A 44 -2.60 -10.56 -2.72
CA TRP A 44 -2.14 -11.43 -1.65
C TRP A 44 -2.20 -10.73 -0.30
N ILE A 45 -1.74 -9.48 -0.22
CA ILE A 45 -1.81 -8.68 1.02
C ILE A 45 -3.25 -8.59 1.53
N ARG A 46 -4.19 -8.29 0.62
CA ARG A 46 -5.60 -8.11 0.97
C ARG A 46 -6.31 -9.40 1.35
N THR A 47 -5.93 -10.54 0.76
CA THR A 47 -6.73 -11.77 0.82
C THR A 47 -6.08 -12.91 1.59
N SER A 48 -4.77 -12.87 1.87
CA SER A 48 -4.07 -13.97 2.52
C SER A 48 -4.45 -14.17 4.00
N GLY A 49 -4.91 -13.11 4.65
CA GLY A 49 -5.21 -13.14 6.08
C GLY A 49 -3.98 -13.23 6.97
N LYS A 50 -2.77 -13.05 6.41
CA LYS A 50 -1.53 -13.17 7.16
C LYS A 50 -1.21 -11.95 8.01
N ALA A 51 -1.56 -10.75 7.54
CA ALA A 51 -1.40 -9.53 8.31
C ALA A 51 -2.53 -9.40 9.33
N ASP A 52 -2.21 -8.86 10.50
CA ASP A 52 -3.24 -8.53 11.50
C ASP A 52 -4.08 -7.33 11.03
N VAL A 53 -3.43 -6.38 10.36
CA VAL A 53 -4.08 -5.20 9.80
C VAL A 53 -3.49 -4.94 8.41
N VAL A 54 -4.34 -4.64 7.44
CA VAL A 54 -3.94 -4.20 6.10
C VAL A 54 -4.11 -2.70 6.01
N ILE A 55 -3.02 -2.02 5.63
CA ILE A 55 -3.05 -0.58 5.35
C ILE A 55 -3.16 -0.41 3.84
N ASP A 56 -4.36 -0.20 3.33
CA ASP A 56 -4.60 -0.17 1.89
C ASP A 56 -4.30 1.20 1.28
N PHE A 57 -3.02 1.56 1.26
CA PHE A 57 -2.59 2.82 0.67
C PHE A 57 -2.91 2.90 -0.83
N ASP A 58 -2.84 1.78 -1.56
CA ASP A 58 -3.20 1.75 -2.97
C ASP A 58 -4.61 2.29 -3.18
N ARG A 59 -5.57 1.76 -2.45
CA ARG A 59 -6.96 2.22 -2.54
C ARG A 59 -7.11 3.68 -2.17
N LEU A 60 -6.36 4.14 -1.18
CA LEU A 60 -6.44 5.52 -0.69
C LEU A 60 -5.95 6.54 -1.73
N VAL A 61 -4.81 6.25 -2.36
CA VAL A 61 -4.09 7.26 -3.17
C VAL A 61 -4.22 7.07 -4.67
N ARG A 62 -4.80 5.97 -5.13
CA ARG A 62 -4.98 5.75 -6.57
C ARG A 62 -6.08 6.64 -7.15
N ASP A 63 -5.91 7.02 -8.40
CA ASP A 63 -6.93 7.75 -9.16
C ASP A 63 -8.13 6.83 -9.41
N PRO A 64 -9.34 7.17 -8.93
CA PRO A 64 -10.51 6.32 -9.15
C PRO A 64 -10.86 6.08 -10.61
N ALA A 65 -10.54 7.05 -11.48
CA ALA A 65 -10.80 6.94 -12.92
C ALA A 65 -9.70 6.16 -13.65
N ASN A 66 -8.48 6.12 -13.09
CA ASN A 66 -7.34 5.43 -13.66
C ASN A 66 -6.56 4.74 -12.52
N PRO A 67 -7.03 3.57 -12.05
CA PRO A 67 -6.52 2.98 -10.80
C PRO A 67 -5.08 2.45 -10.87
N ASP A 68 -4.46 2.47 -12.03
CA ASP A 68 -3.05 2.11 -12.21
C ASP A 68 -2.09 3.29 -12.03
N ARG A 69 -2.62 4.49 -11.69
CA ARG A 69 -1.81 5.66 -11.40
C ARG A 69 -2.27 6.36 -10.12
N LEU A 70 -1.39 7.19 -9.58
CA LEU A 70 -1.70 8.05 -8.43
C LEU A 70 -2.71 9.13 -8.81
N ARG A 71 -3.47 9.60 -7.82
CA ARG A 71 -4.30 10.79 -7.99
C ARG A 71 -3.41 11.98 -8.37
N PRO A 72 -3.83 12.79 -9.38
CA PRO A 72 -3.01 13.94 -9.80
C PRO A 72 -2.76 14.98 -8.71
N ASP A 73 -3.69 15.11 -7.77
CA ASP A 73 -3.56 16.03 -6.63
C ASP A 73 -2.63 15.51 -5.53
N TYR A 74 -2.19 14.24 -5.62
CA TYR A 74 -1.31 13.62 -4.63
C TYR A 74 0.11 13.39 -5.10
N SER A 75 0.41 13.64 -6.38
CA SER A 75 1.75 13.36 -6.92
C SER A 75 2.11 14.28 -8.08
N ASP A 76 3.39 14.67 -8.14
CA ASP A 76 3.94 15.48 -9.22
C ASP A 76 4.75 14.66 -10.22
N ASP A 77 5.23 13.47 -9.84
CA ASP A 77 6.11 12.64 -10.67
C ASP A 77 5.53 11.24 -10.97
N TRP A 78 4.30 10.97 -10.55
CA TRP A 78 3.60 9.69 -10.72
C TRP A 78 4.23 8.50 -9.99
N LEU A 79 5.14 8.75 -9.05
CA LEU A 79 5.79 7.73 -8.23
C LEU A 79 5.72 8.08 -6.74
N HIS A 80 6.24 9.26 -6.38
CA HIS A 80 6.26 9.75 -5.01
C HIS A 80 5.04 10.58 -4.73
N LEU A 81 4.57 10.54 -3.50
CA LEU A 81 3.48 11.40 -3.05
C LEU A 81 4.02 12.79 -2.73
N ASN A 82 3.20 13.80 -2.99
CA ASN A 82 3.47 15.17 -2.54
C ASN A 82 3.03 15.34 -1.07
N PRO A 83 3.25 16.52 -0.45
CA PRO A 83 2.84 16.74 0.95
C PRO A 83 1.37 16.43 1.23
N THR A 84 0.47 16.77 0.30
CA THR A 84 -0.96 16.48 0.44
C THR A 84 -1.24 14.98 0.46
N GLY A 85 -0.58 14.22 -0.42
CA GLY A 85 -0.69 12.77 -0.46
C GLY A 85 -0.12 12.10 0.78
N TYR A 86 1.03 12.54 1.26
CA TYR A 86 1.63 12.01 2.48
C TYR A 86 0.78 12.32 3.71
N GLU A 87 0.16 13.49 3.77
CA GLU A 87 -0.74 13.83 4.85
C GLU A 87 -1.95 12.89 4.88
N ALA A 88 -2.54 12.61 3.73
CA ALA A 88 -3.64 11.65 3.62
C ALA A 88 -3.22 10.25 4.08
N MET A 89 -2.03 9.79 3.68
CA MET A 89 -1.49 8.50 4.11
C MET A 89 -1.28 8.46 5.63
N GLY A 90 -0.69 9.51 6.18
CA GLY A 90 -0.43 9.61 7.62
C GLY A 90 -1.69 9.57 8.45
N GLU A 91 -2.71 10.33 8.06
CA GLU A 91 -4.00 10.35 8.74
C GLU A 91 -4.68 8.98 8.69
N TYR A 92 -4.67 8.33 7.54
CA TYR A 92 -5.26 7.01 7.36
C TYR A 92 -4.53 5.96 8.20
N ALA A 93 -3.20 5.91 8.13
CA ALA A 93 -2.40 4.97 8.90
C ALA A 93 -2.58 5.18 10.40
N ALA A 94 -2.58 6.44 10.85
CA ALA A 94 -2.79 6.77 12.26
C ALA A 94 -4.17 6.28 12.75
N SER A 95 -5.22 6.46 11.95
CA SER A 95 -6.56 6.00 12.31
C SER A 95 -6.61 4.48 12.49
N LEU A 96 -5.95 3.72 11.59
CA LEU A 96 -5.88 2.27 11.69
C LEU A 96 -5.08 1.82 12.92
N LEU A 97 -3.95 2.46 13.20
CA LEU A 97 -3.14 2.16 14.37
C LEU A 97 -3.92 2.39 15.67
N LEU A 98 -4.59 3.54 15.78
CA LEU A 98 -5.38 3.88 16.97
C LEU A 98 -6.55 2.92 17.19
N ASN A 99 -7.21 2.50 16.11
CA ASN A 99 -8.36 1.60 16.18
C ASN A 99 -7.98 0.15 16.53
N ASN A 100 -6.69 -0.21 16.45
CA ASN A 100 -6.20 -1.57 16.65
C ASN A 100 -5.23 -1.70 17.84
N LEU A 101 -5.16 -0.69 18.69
CA LEU A 101 -4.36 -0.76 19.91
C LEU A 101 -5.01 -1.60 21.01
#